data_2941c91b45f8824d986ed973dcdb794e
#
_entry.id   2941c91b45f8824d986ed973dcdb794e
#
_cell.length_a   1.000
_cell.length_b   1.000
_cell.length_c   1.000
_cell.angle_alpha   90.00
_cell.angle_beta   90.00
_cell.angle_gamma   90.00
#
_symmetry.space_group_name_H-M   'P 1'
#
loop_
_entity.id
_entity.type
_entity.pdbx_description
1 polymer ?
#
loop_
_entity_poly.entity_id
_entity_poly.type
_entity_poly.pdbx_seq_one_letter_code
_entity_poly.pdbx_strand_id
1 'polypeptide(L)'
;NEYIRVAAIKTFPVLWVEGVTSKNEIIEYYRSLFKGKLKREPSVVWGSLVSNCCEICPDELYEEIKEAYSDNLIETFYISLEDVEKNFNIEDNERILNLKGRGYEFIRDTIKDLEYWPCFHQNIKSKPQRKIYIQKKIADKKKKKRKQIKASRKSQRRK
;
A
#
# COMPACT_ATOMS: atom_id res chain seq x y z
N ASN A 1 -17.20 13.23 7.69
CA ASN A 1 -15.94 12.57 8.03
C ASN A 1 -15.23 12.15 6.74
N GLU A 2 -13.98 12.57 6.54
CA GLU A 2 -13.18 12.32 5.35
C GLU A 2 -12.87 10.83 5.17
N TYR A 3 -12.57 10.12 6.23
CA TYR A 3 -12.26 8.68 6.18
C TYR A 3 -13.43 7.83 5.68
N ILE A 4 -14.68 8.25 6.00
CA ILE A 4 -15.87 7.57 5.45
C ILE A 4 -15.96 7.79 3.95
N ARG A 5 -15.67 9.01 3.46
CA ARG A 5 -15.65 9.30 2.02
C ARG A 5 -14.55 8.53 1.31
N VAL A 6 -13.36 8.48 1.89
CA VAL A 6 -12.24 7.68 1.38
C VAL A 6 -12.63 6.20 1.29
N ALA A 7 -13.24 5.64 2.33
CA ALA A 7 -13.70 4.26 2.32
C ALA A 7 -14.73 4.01 1.20
N ALA A 8 -15.69 4.93 1.04
CA ALA A 8 -16.70 4.83 -0.04
C ALA A 8 -16.04 4.87 -1.44
N ILE A 9 -15.08 5.76 -1.69
CA ILE A 9 -14.36 5.82 -2.98
C ILE A 9 -13.60 4.51 -3.23
N LYS A 10 -12.96 3.94 -2.23
CA LYS A 10 -12.20 2.67 -2.33
C LYS A 10 -13.06 1.45 -2.61
N THR A 11 -14.38 1.51 -2.53
CA THR A 11 -15.25 0.39 -2.90
C THR A 11 -15.45 0.24 -4.41
N PHE A 12 -15.27 1.31 -5.19
CA PHE A 12 -15.55 1.27 -6.64
C PHE A 12 -14.68 0.29 -7.43
N PRO A 13 -13.36 0.16 -7.18
CA PRO A 13 -12.56 -0.87 -7.83
C PRO A 13 -13.10 -2.28 -7.57
N VAL A 14 -13.60 -2.57 -6.36
CA VAL A 14 -14.21 -3.86 -6.02
C VAL A 14 -15.51 -4.06 -6.81
N LEU A 15 -16.39 -3.05 -6.85
CA LEU A 15 -17.65 -3.12 -7.59
C LEU A 15 -17.43 -3.33 -9.09
N TRP A 16 -16.38 -2.72 -9.66
CA TRP A 16 -16.00 -2.93 -11.05
C TRP A 16 -15.49 -4.35 -11.31
N VAL A 17 -14.57 -4.83 -10.48
CA VAL A 17 -13.98 -6.16 -10.58
C VAL A 17 -15.04 -7.27 -10.46
N GLU A 18 -16.06 -7.06 -9.62
CA GLU A 18 -17.20 -7.97 -9.42
C GLU A 18 -18.31 -7.79 -10.46
N GLY A 19 -18.16 -6.83 -11.40
CA GLY A 19 -19.14 -6.58 -12.45
C GLY A 19 -20.48 -5.99 -11.98
N VAL A 20 -20.49 -5.38 -10.78
CA VAL A 20 -21.70 -4.73 -10.22
C VAL A 20 -21.92 -3.36 -10.84
N THR A 21 -20.83 -2.66 -11.18
CA THR A 21 -20.85 -1.31 -11.77
C THR A 21 -19.93 -1.30 -12.97
N SER A 22 -20.36 -0.67 -14.06
CA SER A 22 -19.54 -0.51 -15.24
C SER A 22 -18.43 0.54 -15.04
N LYS A 23 -17.32 0.42 -15.79
CA LYS A 23 -16.25 1.42 -15.80
C LYS A 23 -16.80 2.82 -16.12
N ASN A 24 -17.68 2.94 -17.10
CA ASN A 24 -18.24 4.22 -17.52
C ASN A 24 -19.05 4.91 -16.41
N GLU A 25 -19.85 4.16 -15.64
CA GLU A 25 -20.59 4.71 -14.50
C GLU A 25 -19.63 5.26 -13.43
N ILE A 26 -18.52 4.57 -13.20
CA ILE A 26 -17.49 5.01 -12.24
C ILE A 26 -16.80 6.27 -12.76
N ILE A 27 -16.43 6.33 -14.04
CA ILE A 27 -15.84 7.51 -14.67
C ILE A 27 -16.76 8.73 -14.50
N GLU A 28 -18.03 8.59 -14.84
CA GLU A 28 -19.01 9.69 -14.73
C GLU A 28 -19.19 10.13 -13.27
N TYR A 29 -19.22 9.18 -12.34
CA TYR A 29 -19.30 9.50 -10.93
C TYR A 29 -18.04 10.25 -10.45
N TYR A 30 -16.84 9.76 -10.75
CA TYR A 30 -15.58 10.42 -10.39
C TYR A 30 -15.46 11.80 -11.01
N ARG A 31 -15.81 11.93 -12.30
CA ARG A 31 -15.88 13.24 -12.96
C ARG A 31 -16.79 14.21 -12.23
N SER A 32 -17.93 13.74 -11.73
CA SER A 32 -18.83 14.58 -10.95
C SER A 32 -18.25 15.02 -9.60
N LEU A 33 -17.36 14.19 -8.99
CA LEU A 33 -16.64 14.56 -7.79
C LEU A 33 -15.61 15.67 -8.07
N PHE A 34 -14.85 15.55 -9.17
CA PHE A 34 -13.93 16.63 -9.60
C PHE A 34 -14.66 17.93 -9.94
N LYS A 35 -15.82 17.86 -10.56
CA LYS A 35 -16.61 19.03 -11.01
C LYS A 35 -17.49 19.69 -9.96
N GLY A 36 -17.28 19.42 -8.66
CA GLY A 36 -17.87 20.22 -7.59
C GLY A 36 -18.68 19.46 -6.56
N LYS A 37 -18.86 18.13 -6.66
CA LYS A 37 -19.45 17.36 -5.56
C LYS A 37 -18.51 17.23 -4.35
N LEU A 38 -17.20 17.35 -4.57
CA LEU A 38 -16.23 17.51 -3.49
C LEU A 38 -15.93 18.99 -3.26
N LYS A 39 -15.77 19.34 -1.99
CA LYS A 39 -15.33 20.69 -1.62
C LYS A 39 -13.90 20.90 -2.11
N ARG A 40 -13.65 22.01 -2.81
CA ARG A 40 -12.31 22.34 -3.35
C ARG A 40 -11.39 22.88 -2.26
N GLU A 41 -11.08 22.04 -1.29
CA GLU A 41 -10.13 22.29 -0.21
C GLU A 41 -9.18 21.09 -0.10
N PRO A 42 -7.87 21.27 0.17
CA PRO A 42 -6.93 20.19 0.34
C PRO A 42 -7.42 19.19 1.37
N SER A 43 -7.46 17.90 1.00
CA SER A 43 -7.89 16.83 1.91
C SER A 43 -7.40 15.47 1.42
N VAL A 44 -7.35 14.50 2.32
CA VAL A 44 -7.01 13.10 2.01
C VAL A 44 -7.99 12.46 1.02
N VAL A 45 -9.19 13.02 0.86
CA VAL A 45 -10.21 12.53 -0.09
C VAL A 45 -9.74 12.74 -1.53
N TRP A 46 -9.11 13.87 -1.85
CA TRP A 46 -8.57 14.16 -3.18
C TRP A 46 -7.47 13.18 -3.57
N GLY A 47 -6.49 12.95 -2.68
CA GLY A 47 -5.44 11.96 -2.92
C GLY A 47 -5.99 10.55 -3.11
N SER A 48 -7.00 10.18 -2.30
CA SER A 48 -7.67 8.88 -2.44
C SER A 48 -8.46 8.77 -3.77
N LEU A 49 -9.15 9.84 -4.20
CA LEU A 49 -9.85 9.85 -5.48
C LEU A 49 -8.87 9.62 -6.64
N VAL A 50 -7.77 10.38 -6.69
CA VAL A 50 -6.75 10.22 -7.74
C VAL A 50 -6.12 8.83 -7.71
N SER A 51 -5.80 8.31 -6.52
CA SER A 51 -5.28 6.94 -6.39
C SER A 51 -6.26 5.89 -6.95
N ASN A 52 -7.57 6.06 -6.74
CA ASN A 52 -8.57 5.16 -7.31
C ASN A 52 -8.79 5.37 -8.82
N CYS A 53 -8.59 6.59 -9.34
CA CYS A 53 -8.54 6.80 -10.78
C CYS A 53 -7.40 6.00 -11.41
N CYS A 54 -6.21 5.95 -10.79
CA CYS A 54 -5.09 5.14 -11.29
C CYS A 54 -5.43 3.64 -11.39
N GLU A 55 -6.29 3.14 -10.50
CA GLU A 55 -6.72 1.74 -10.52
C GLU A 55 -7.70 1.42 -11.65
N ILE A 56 -8.51 2.39 -12.10
CA ILE A 56 -9.65 2.16 -13.00
C ILE A 56 -9.48 2.88 -14.33
N CYS A 57 -9.25 4.19 -14.31
CA CYS A 57 -9.44 5.08 -15.45
C CYS A 57 -8.57 6.35 -15.41
N PRO A 58 -7.23 6.25 -15.30
CA PRO A 58 -6.38 7.45 -15.22
C PRO A 58 -6.40 8.25 -16.51
N ASP A 59 -6.49 7.59 -17.66
CA ASP A 59 -6.47 8.22 -18.97
C ASP A 59 -7.71 9.10 -19.20
N GLU A 60 -8.90 8.60 -18.85
CA GLU A 60 -10.18 9.24 -19.09
C GLU A 60 -10.45 10.44 -18.18
N LEU A 61 -9.72 10.56 -17.06
CA LEU A 61 -9.88 11.62 -16.07
C LEU A 61 -8.62 12.46 -15.86
N TYR A 62 -7.66 12.34 -16.77
CA TYR A 62 -6.34 12.97 -16.61
C TYR A 62 -6.41 14.50 -16.54
N GLU A 63 -7.27 15.13 -17.34
CA GLU A 63 -7.42 16.60 -17.34
C GLU A 63 -7.99 17.08 -15.98
N GLU A 64 -9.00 16.40 -15.44
CA GLU A 64 -9.57 16.69 -14.14
C GLU A 64 -8.55 16.48 -13.02
N ILE A 65 -7.71 15.44 -13.16
CA ILE A 65 -6.60 15.17 -12.21
C ILE A 65 -5.57 16.31 -12.25
N LYS A 66 -5.14 16.75 -13.43
CA LYS A 66 -4.20 17.88 -13.57
C LYS A 66 -4.74 19.18 -12.97
N GLU A 67 -6.02 19.46 -13.19
CA GLU A 67 -6.68 20.62 -12.59
C GLU A 67 -6.63 20.54 -11.04
N ALA A 68 -6.91 19.37 -10.47
CA ALA A 68 -6.84 19.17 -9.02
C ALA A 68 -5.42 19.36 -8.44
N TYR A 69 -4.37 18.99 -9.20
CA TYR A 69 -2.98 19.30 -8.82
C TYR A 69 -2.68 20.80 -8.92
N SER A 70 -3.15 21.46 -9.98
CA SER A 70 -2.97 22.91 -10.18
C SER A 70 -3.60 23.73 -9.04
N ASP A 71 -4.74 23.26 -8.52
CA ASP A 71 -5.43 23.84 -7.39
C ASP A 71 -4.84 23.48 -6.02
N ASN A 72 -3.74 22.73 -5.98
CA ASN A 72 -3.09 22.25 -4.77
C ASN A 72 -4.03 21.46 -3.83
N LEU A 73 -4.98 20.69 -4.38
CA LEU A 73 -5.91 19.87 -3.60
C LEU A 73 -5.30 18.55 -3.14
N ILE A 74 -4.20 18.11 -3.78
CA ILE A 74 -3.56 16.82 -3.59
C ILE A 74 -2.16 17.02 -3.03
N GLU A 75 -1.83 16.29 -1.98
CA GLU A 75 -0.48 16.26 -1.43
C GLU A 75 0.42 15.36 -2.30
N THR A 76 1.40 15.94 -2.96
CA THR A 76 2.27 15.26 -3.94
C THR A 76 3.12 14.15 -3.34
N PHE A 77 3.34 14.13 -2.02
CA PHE A 77 4.03 13.03 -1.36
C PHE A 77 3.15 11.77 -1.24
N TYR A 78 1.81 11.92 -1.32
CA TYR A 78 0.88 10.79 -1.26
C TYR A 78 0.77 10.09 -2.62
N ILE A 79 0.62 10.85 -3.68
CA ILE A 79 0.63 10.41 -5.08
C ILE A 79 1.10 11.56 -5.95
N SER A 80 2.02 11.32 -6.85
CA SER A 80 2.52 12.32 -7.81
C SER A 80 1.81 12.20 -9.15
N LEU A 81 1.87 13.25 -9.97
CA LEU A 81 1.33 13.20 -11.33
C LEU A 81 2.07 12.16 -12.19
N GLU A 82 3.38 12.00 -11.98
CA GLU A 82 4.19 10.97 -12.63
C GLU A 82 3.69 9.54 -12.28
N ASP A 83 3.22 9.31 -11.04
CA ASP A 83 2.66 8.02 -10.65
C ASP A 83 1.32 7.77 -11.34
N VAL A 84 0.53 8.80 -11.63
CA VAL A 84 -0.69 8.70 -12.45
C VAL A 84 -0.34 8.26 -13.87
N GLU A 85 0.63 8.92 -14.50
CA GLU A 85 1.05 8.66 -15.89
C GLU A 85 1.63 7.24 -16.07
N LYS A 86 2.28 6.67 -15.07
CA LYS A 86 2.75 5.26 -15.09
C LYS A 86 1.62 4.24 -15.25
N ASN A 87 0.39 4.63 -14.94
CA ASN A 87 -0.77 3.74 -15.03
C ASN A 87 -1.56 3.91 -16.34
N PHE A 88 -1.05 4.69 -17.31
CA PHE A 88 -1.67 4.85 -18.62
C PHE A 88 -1.52 3.60 -19.48
N ASN A 89 -2.38 3.48 -20.47
CA ASN A 89 -2.34 2.45 -21.51
C ASN A 89 -2.38 0.99 -21.00
N ILE A 90 -2.91 0.77 -19.80
CA ILE A 90 -3.13 -0.59 -19.27
C ILE A 90 -4.54 -1.02 -19.69
N GLU A 91 -4.65 -2.15 -20.35
CA GLU A 91 -5.93 -2.73 -20.76
C GLU A 91 -6.82 -3.11 -19.57
N ASP A 92 -8.13 -2.94 -19.72
CA ASP A 92 -9.10 -3.19 -18.64
C ASP A 92 -9.01 -4.62 -18.08
N ASN A 93 -8.81 -5.61 -18.93
CA ASN A 93 -8.64 -7.00 -18.48
C ASN A 93 -7.40 -7.19 -17.61
N GLU A 94 -6.31 -6.54 -17.95
CA GLU A 94 -5.07 -6.57 -17.17
C GLU A 94 -5.26 -5.84 -15.82
N ARG A 95 -5.94 -4.69 -15.83
CA ARG A 95 -6.29 -3.96 -14.60
C ARG A 95 -7.13 -4.83 -13.66
N ILE A 96 -8.18 -5.48 -14.18
CA ILE A 96 -9.05 -6.37 -13.40
C ILE A 96 -8.24 -7.53 -12.80
N LEU A 97 -7.35 -8.16 -13.56
CA LEU A 97 -6.48 -9.23 -13.07
C LEU A 97 -5.55 -8.75 -11.96
N ASN A 98 -4.93 -7.58 -12.13
CA ASN A 98 -4.07 -6.97 -11.14
C ASN A 98 -4.83 -6.62 -9.85
N LEU A 99 -6.04 -6.08 -9.97
CA LEU A 99 -6.91 -5.76 -8.83
C LEU A 99 -7.30 -7.03 -8.07
N LYS A 100 -7.72 -8.09 -8.76
CA LYS A 100 -8.02 -9.41 -8.15
C LYS A 100 -6.80 -9.98 -7.43
N GLY A 101 -5.63 -9.92 -8.05
CA GLY A 101 -4.38 -10.36 -7.43
C GLY A 101 -4.01 -9.62 -6.14
N ARG A 102 -4.55 -8.41 -5.93
CA ARG A 102 -4.39 -7.60 -4.72
C ARG A 102 -5.58 -7.71 -3.75
N GLY A 103 -6.54 -8.60 -4.02
CA GLY A 103 -7.69 -8.86 -3.14
C GLY A 103 -8.85 -7.86 -3.29
N TYR A 104 -8.97 -7.17 -4.44
CA TYR A 104 -10.13 -6.33 -4.73
C TYR A 104 -11.30 -7.19 -5.23
N GLU A 105 -11.90 -7.92 -4.30
CA GLU A 105 -13.05 -8.79 -4.55
C GLU A 105 -13.98 -8.82 -3.34
N PHE A 106 -15.20 -9.33 -3.53
CA PHE A 106 -16.13 -9.50 -2.41
C PHE A 106 -15.63 -10.55 -1.43
N ILE A 107 -15.76 -10.26 -0.15
CA ILE A 107 -15.58 -11.24 0.91
C ILE A 107 -16.65 -12.32 0.75
N ARG A 108 -16.25 -13.51 0.30
CA ARG A 108 -17.16 -14.65 0.08
C ARG A 108 -17.22 -15.59 1.29
N ASP A 109 -16.15 -15.63 2.05
CA ASP A 109 -16.01 -16.45 3.25
C ASP A 109 -15.22 -15.68 4.32
N THR A 110 -15.97 -15.00 5.19
CA THR A 110 -15.40 -14.18 6.26
C THR A 110 -14.45 -14.96 7.17
N ILE A 111 -14.72 -16.27 7.38
CA ILE A 111 -13.89 -17.11 8.24
C ILE A 111 -12.50 -17.30 7.58
N LYS A 112 -12.48 -17.65 6.29
CA LYS A 112 -11.21 -17.80 5.54
C LYS A 112 -10.45 -16.50 5.45
N ASP A 113 -11.11 -15.37 5.21
CA ASP A 113 -10.47 -14.07 5.06
C ASP A 113 -9.86 -13.57 6.38
N LEU A 114 -10.49 -13.91 7.50
CA LEU A 114 -10.01 -13.56 8.83
C LEU A 114 -9.04 -14.59 9.41
N GLU A 115 -9.06 -15.83 8.95
CA GLU A 115 -8.23 -16.94 9.47
C GLU A 115 -6.75 -16.58 9.51
N TYR A 116 -6.26 -15.82 8.53
CA TYR A 116 -4.85 -15.41 8.42
C TYR A 116 -4.47 -14.21 9.29
N TRP A 117 -5.43 -13.57 9.95
CA TRP A 117 -5.12 -12.42 10.80
C TRP A 117 -4.40 -12.87 12.08
N PRO A 118 -3.32 -12.18 12.48
CA PRO A 118 -2.51 -12.59 13.64
C PRO A 118 -3.30 -12.75 14.95
N CYS A 119 -4.40 -12.03 15.11
CA CYS A 119 -5.25 -12.09 16.30
C CYS A 119 -6.01 -13.43 16.43
N PHE A 120 -6.23 -14.16 15.32
CA PHE A 120 -6.89 -15.47 15.34
C PHE A 120 -5.89 -16.63 15.44
N HIS A 121 -4.61 -16.39 15.23
CA HIS A 121 -3.56 -17.39 15.41
C HIS A 121 -3.10 -17.45 16.88
N GLN A 122 -3.94 -17.99 17.76
CA GLN A 122 -3.65 -18.07 19.19
C GLN A 122 -2.40 -18.90 19.56
N ASN A 123 -1.76 -19.60 18.60
CA ASN A 123 -0.66 -20.53 18.87
C ASN A 123 0.56 -20.45 17.97
N ILE A 124 0.71 -19.42 17.15
CA ILE A 124 2.03 -19.16 16.62
C ILE A 124 2.80 -18.45 17.74
N LYS A 125 3.34 -19.23 18.67
CA LYS A 125 4.49 -18.78 19.48
C LYS A 125 5.46 -18.21 18.46
N SER A 126 5.49 -16.91 18.32
CA SER A 126 6.48 -16.22 17.52
C SER A 126 7.82 -16.73 18.02
N LYS A 127 8.41 -17.68 17.28
CA LYS A 127 9.78 -18.13 17.60
C LYS A 127 10.57 -16.83 17.69
N PRO A 128 11.27 -16.55 18.77
CA PRO A 128 11.89 -15.26 18.98
C PRO A 128 13.14 -15.16 18.10
N GLN A 129 12.93 -15.05 16.77
CA GLN A 129 14.02 -14.87 15.80
C GLN A 129 14.93 -13.69 16.21
N ARG A 130 14.32 -12.65 16.79
CA ARG A 130 15.06 -11.50 17.30
C ARG A 130 15.95 -11.85 18.52
N LYS A 131 15.46 -12.71 19.44
CA LYS A 131 16.27 -13.14 20.60
C LYS A 131 17.43 -14.04 20.17
N ILE A 132 17.20 -14.97 19.22
CA ILE A 132 18.25 -15.88 18.69
C ILE A 132 19.32 -15.07 17.95
N TYR A 133 18.92 -14.08 17.13
CA TYR A 133 19.87 -13.22 16.42
C TYR A 133 20.73 -12.38 17.36
N ILE A 134 20.14 -11.79 18.40
CA ILE A 134 20.86 -11.01 19.41
C ILE A 134 21.80 -11.90 20.21
N GLN A 135 21.38 -13.09 20.62
CA GLN A 135 22.23 -14.05 21.35
C GLN A 135 23.41 -14.53 20.50
N LYS A 136 23.20 -14.86 19.20
CA LYS A 136 24.29 -15.17 18.26
C LYS A 136 25.27 -14.02 18.14
N LYS A 137 24.81 -12.78 17.95
CA LYS A 137 25.68 -11.61 17.84
C LYS A 137 26.50 -11.33 19.10
N ILE A 138 25.94 -11.58 20.28
CA ILE A 138 26.66 -11.47 21.57
C ILE A 138 27.69 -12.59 21.73
N ALA A 139 27.36 -13.82 21.36
CA ALA A 139 28.28 -14.96 21.41
C ALA A 139 29.47 -14.75 20.46
N ASP A 140 29.23 -14.27 19.25
CA ASP A 140 30.30 -14.00 18.27
C ASP A 140 31.22 -12.86 18.73
N LYS A 141 30.69 -11.79 19.34
CA LYS A 141 31.49 -10.72 19.95
C LYS A 141 32.36 -11.26 21.09
N LYS A 142 31.83 -12.10 21.99
CA LYS A 142 32.60 -12.74 23.07
C LYS A 142 33.69 -13.65 22.50
N LYS A 143 33.43 -14.41 21.43
CA LYS A 143 34.39 -15.31 20.77
C LYS A 143 35.55 -14.52 20.13
N LYS A 144 35.24 -13.40 19.43
CA LYS A 144 36.25 -12.49 18.87
C LYS A 144 37.14 -11.89 19.96
N LYS A 145 36.55 -11.38 21.04
CA LYS A 145 37.33 -10.79 22.19
C LYS A 145 38.24 -11.80 22.83
N ARG A 146 37.80 -13.06 23.05
CA ARG A 146 38.63 -14.15 23.57
C ARG A 146 39.81 -14.50 22.67
N LYS A 147 39.61 -14.51 21.34
CA LYS A 147 40.69 -14.74 20.35
C LYS A 147 41.73 -13.60 20.39
N GLN A 148 41.31 -12.35 20.48
CA GLN A 148 42.22 -11.20 20.61
C GLN A 148 43.06 -11.23 21.86
N ILE A 149 42.44 -11.56 23.02
CA ILE A 149 43.17 -11.68 24.29
C ILE A 149 44.20 -12.83 24.25
N LYS A 150 43.83 -13.97 23.65
CA LYS A 150 44.79 -15.09 23.48
C LYS A 150 45.97 -14.72 22.55
N ALA A 151 45.71 -13.98 21.47
CA ALA A 151 46.74 -13.53 20.54
C ALA A 151 47.72 -12.52 21.24
N SER A 152 47.19 -11.57 21.95
CA SER A 152 47.97 -10.60 22.74
C SER A 152 48.87 -11.27 23.79
N ARG A 153 48.31 -12.21 24.58
CA ARG A 153 49.10 -12.98 25.57
C ARG A 153 50.20 -13.84 24.94
N LYS A 154 49.95 -14.39 23.73
CA LYS A 154 50.96 -15.16 23.00
C LYS A 154 52.12 -14.27 22.46
N SER A 155 51.83 -13.04 22.04
CA SER A 155 52.85 -12.08 21.61
C SER A 155 53.71 -11.57 22.76
N GLN A 156 53.10 -11.35 23.93
CA GLN A 156 53.84 -10.94 25.13
C GLN A 156 54.76 -12.01 25.71
N ARG A 157 54.48 -13.32 25.48
CA ARG A 157 55.35 -14.44 25.93
C ARG A 157 56.52 -14.70 24.96
N ARG A 158 56.60 -14.03 23.84
CA ARG A 158 57.66 -14.21 22.83
C ARG A 158 58.67 -13.08 22.85
N LYS A 159 58.47 -12.09 23.71
CA LYS A 159 59.44 -11.07 24.10
C LYS A 159 60.14 -11.44 25.39
#